data_edb53942a93bcbbf718bbcf5eb64bd6d
#
_entry.id   edb53942a93bcbbf718bbcf5eb64bd6d
#
_cell.length_a   1.000
_cell.length_b   1.000
_cell.length_c   1.000
_cell.angle_alpha   90.00
_cell.angle_beta   90.00
_cell.angle_gamma   90.00
#
_symmetry.space_group_name_H-M   'P 1'
#
loop_
_entity.id
_entity.type
_entity.pdbx_description
1 polymer ?
#
loop_
_entity_poly.entity_id
_entity_poly.type
_entity_poly.pdbx_seq_one_letter_code
_entity_poly.pdbx_strand_id
1 'polypeptide(L)'
;MRFHKSESAFALLMSVILAAALILLFLYLALNRHAGDLVSLDHAESHKEAVRLVLMAGTLQACAFCIGTFLIYPLIRTQAREEGKLRQMTASLSARSQTLEHAALTDGLTGMHNRRYFDDALREYLQEFERIDRPIGLMILDLDHFKQVNDTYGHDIGDEVLRTVAACLKDMTRYHDIVARLGGEEFAIVAPNMELEVLSRFAERIRKAVASQVIATGNVRLTVTASVGLAIWDRRETMEDLYRRADARLYQAKRQGRNRICA
;
A
#
# COMPACT_ATOMS: atom_id res chain seq x y z
N MET A 1 -0.32 20.23 -9.65
CA MET A 1 -0.04 20.97 -10.90
C MET A 1 -1.27 21.53 -11.63
N ARG A 2 -2.49 20.99 -11.50
CA ARG A 2 -3.73 21.57 -12.10
C ARG A 2 -4.27 22.82 -11.36
N PHE A 3 -4.00 22.99 -10.09
CA PHE A 3 -4.42 24.14 -9.27
C PHE A 3 -3.84 25.47 -9.72
N HIS A 4 -2.56 25.50 -10.05
CA HIS A 4 -1.93 26.70 -10.60
C HIS A 4 -2.53 27.13 -11.95
N LYS A 5 -3.13 26.19 -12.69
CA LYS A 5 -3.75 26.52 -14.01
C LYS A 5 -5.09 27.22 -13.87
N SER A 6 -5.94 26.88 -12.90
CA SER A 6 -7.25 27.54 -12.74
C SER A 6 -7.12 28.93 -12.13
N GLU A 7 -6.23 29.12 -11.15
CA GLU A 7 -5.93 30.43 -10.59
C GLU A 7 -5.22 31.35 -11.58
N SER A 8 -4.26 30.81 -12.36
CA SER A 8 -3.59 31.58 -13.42
C SER A 8 -4.51 31.92 -14.58
N ALA A 9 -5.42 31.02 -14.97
CA ALA A 9 -6.43 31.29 -15.98
C ALA A 9 -7.43 32.37 -15.52
N PHE A 10 -7.84 32.32 -14.25
CA PHE A 10 -8.69 33.34 -13.65
C PHE A 10 -7.98 34.70 -13.58
N ALA A 11 -6.74 34.75 -13.13
CA ALA A 11 -5.92 35.96 -13.08
C ALA A 11 -5.72 36.57 -14.48
N LEU A 12 -5.51 35.73 -15.50
CA LEU A 12 -5.40 36.16 -16.89
C LEU A 12 -6.71 36.75 -17.41
N LEU A 13 -7.84 36.10 -17.12
CA LEU A 13 -9.14 36.61 -17.48
C LEU A 13 -9.41 37.99 -16.82
N MET A 14 -9.12 38.14 -15.53
CA MET A 14 -9.30 39.39 -14.81
C MET A 14 -8.37 40.50 -15.31
N SER A 15 -7.16 40.17 -15.75
CA SER A 15 -6.25 41.15 -16.37
C SER A 15 -6.73 41.63 -17.73
N VAL A 16 -7.34 40.75 -18.53
CA VAL A 16 -7.98 41.10 -19.82
C VAL A 16 -9.20 42.04 -19.59
N ILE A 17 -10.03 41.74 -18.60
CA ILE A 17 -11.18 42.58 -18.23
C ILE A 17 -10.69 43.97 -17.79
N LEU A 18 -9.60 44.04 -16.99
CA LEU A 18 -9.03 45.31 -16.55
C LEU A 18 -8.45 46.13 -17.73
N ALA A 19 -7.71 45.47 -18.65
CA ALA A 19 -7.15 46.12 -19.83
C ALA A 19 -8.26 46.70 -20.74
N ALA A 20 -9.34 45.96 -20.95
CA ALA A 20 -10.46 46.44 -21.73
C ALA A 20 -11.19 47.60 -21.03
N ALA A 21 -11.29 47.65 -19.71
CA ALA A 21 -11.80 48.79 -18.96
C ALA A 21 -10.97 50.07 -19.15
N LEU A 22 -9.63 49.92 -19.18
CA LEU A 22 -8.71 51.02 -19.44
C LEU A 22 -8.88 51.57 -20.89
N ILE A 23 -9.10 50.70 -21.86
CA ILE A 23 -9.38 51.08 -23.26
C ILE A 23 -10.69 51.85 -23.36
N LEU A 24 -11.76 51.38 -22.71
CA LEU A 24 -13.05 52.07 -22.67
C LEU A 24 -12.94 53.45 -21.99
N LEU A 25 -12.21 53.55 -20.91
CA LEU A 25 -11.93 54.80 -20.23
C LEU A 25 -11.17 55.78 -21.15
N PHE A 26 -10.15 55.29 -21.83
CA PHE A 26 -9.39 56.11 -22.80
C PHE A 26 -10.29 56.60 -23.96
N LEU A 27 -11.13 55.72 -24.49
CA LEU A 27 -12.10 56.06 -25.56
C LEU A 27 -13.09 57.11 -25.07
N TYR A 28 -13.62 56.99 -23.86
CA TYR A 28 -14.51 57.98 -23.24
C TYR A 28 -13.83 59.34 -23.10
N LEU A 29 -12.59 59.39 -22.62
CA LEU A 29 -11.84 60.63 -22.47
C LEU A 29 -11.53 61.29 -23.83
N ALA A 30 -11.18 60.47 -24.82
CA ALA A 30 -10.95 60.95 -26.19
C ALA A 30 -12.22 61.56 -26.83
N LEU A 31 -13.34 60.89 -26.72
CA LEU A 31 -14.62 61.38 -27.18
C LEU A 31 -15.01 62.72 -26.50
N ASN A 32 -14.81 62.82 -25.20
CA ASN A 32 -15.13 64.01 -24.43
C ASN A 32 -14.19 65.21 -24.75
N ARG A 33 -12.94 64.95 -25.11
CA ARG A 33 -12.00 65.99 -25.50
C ARG A 33 -12.33 66.61 -26.84
N HIS A 34 -12.89 65.82 -27.79
CA HIS A 34 -13.28 66.32 -29.12
C HIS A 34 -14.71 66.94 -29.14
N ALA A 35 -15.45 66.85 -28.03
CA ALA A 35 -16.80 67.42 -27.96
C ALA A 35 -16.81 68.94 -28.11
N GLY A 36 -15.71 69.63 -27.77
CA GLY A 36 -15.58 71.09 -27.91
C GLY A 36 -15.46 71.64 -29.34
N ASP A 37 -15.11 70.76 -30.31
CA ASP A 37 -14.87 71.15 -31.70
C ASP A 37 -16.10 70.93 -32.59
N LEU A 38 -17.22 70.42 -32.08
CA LEU A 38 -18.43 70.03 -32.84
C LEU A 38 -19.42 71.18 -32.91
N VAL A 39 -19.41 71.89 -34.02
CA VAL A 39 -20.23 73.13 -34.29
C VAL A 39 -21.63 72.81 -34.89
N SER A 40 -21.95 71.59 -35.29
CA SER A 40 -23.21 71.22 -35.92
C SER A 40 -24.11 70.38 -35.01
N LEU A 41 -25.45 70.66 -34.95
CA LEU A 41 -26.45 69.97 -34.15
C LEU A 41 -26.47 68.43 -34.41
N ASP A 42 -26.28 68.02 -35.64
CA ASP A 42 -26.34 66.64 -36.09
C ASP A 42 -25.17 65.79 -35.51
N HIS A 43 -23.98 66.38 -35.38
CA HIS A 43 -22.79 65.72 -34.73
C HIS A 43 -22.96 65.68 -33.22
N ALA A 44 -23.74 66.58 -32.62
CA ALA A 44 -23.94 66.59 -31.16
C ALA A 44 -24.80 65.40 -30.65
N GLU A 45 -25.82 64.98 -31.45
CA GLU A 45 -26.61 63.80 -31.08
C GLU A 45 -25.84 62.51 -31.24
N SER A 46 -25.12 62.33 -32.34
CA SER A 46 -24.29 61.16 -32.57
C SER A 46 -23.21 61.01 -31.50
N HIS A 47 -22.63 62.13 -31.04
CA HIS A 47 -21.68 62.14 -29.93
C HIS A 47 -22.29 61.69 -28.59
N LYS A 48 -23.52 62.13 -28.28
CA LYS A 48 -24.26 61.72 -27.08
C LYS A 48 -24.57 60.23 -27.07
N GLU A 49 -24.91 59.63 -28.19
CA GLU A 49 -25.15 58.22 -28.36
C GLU A 49 -23.85 57.42 -28.17
N ALA A 50 -22.74 57.85 -28.76
CA ALA A 50 -21.43 57.18 -28.56
C ALA A 50 -20.99 57.21 -27.11
N VAL A 51 -21.14 58.31 -26.39
CA VAL A 51 -20.83 58.41 -24.97
C VAL A 51 -21.70 57.46 -24.12
N ARG A 52 -23.05 57.39 -24.44
CA ARG A 52 -23.95 56.44 -23.76
C ARG A 52 -23.53 55.01 -23.94
N LEU A 53 -23.15 54.57 -25.15
CA LEU A 53 -22.69 53.23 -25.44
C LEU A 53 -21.39 52.87 -24.67
N VAL A 54 -20.44 53.81 -24.60
CA VAL A 54 -19.20 53.59 -23.82
C VAL A 54 -19.51 53.48 -22.34
N LEU A 55 -20.39 54.29 -21.80
CA LEU A 55 -20.77 54.18 -20.38
C LEU A 55 -21.53 52.87 -20.08
N MET A 56 -22.41 52.42 -20.95
CA MET A 56 -23.10 51.13 -20.82
C MET A 56 -22.10 49.96 -20.88
N ALA A 57 -21.15 50.00 -21.80
CA ALA A 57 -20.08 48.99 -21.86
C ALA A 57 -19.22 48.99 -20.61
N GLY A 58 -18.85 50.16 -20.07
CA GLY A 58 -18.10 50.30 -18.85
C GLY A 58 -18.82 49.76 -17.61
N THR A 59 -20.16 50.03 -17.50
CA THR A 59 -20.95 49.46 -16.37
C THR A 59 -21.05 47.93 -16.47
N LEU A 60 -21.30 47.39 -17.66
CA LEU A 60 -21.35 45.93 -17.85
C LEU A 60 -20.02 45.27 -17.45
N GLN A 61 -18.92 45.89 -17.83
CA GLN A 61 -17.59 45.41 -17.51
C GLN A 61 -17.24 45.47 -16.01
N ALA A 62 -17.66 46.55 -15.35
CA ALA A 62 -17.54 46.66 -13.89
C ALA A 62 -18.33 45.56 -13.16
N CYS A 63 -19.56 45.29 -13.64
CA CYS A 63 -20.37 44.19 -13.11
C CYS A 63 -19.68 42.82 -13.30
N ALA A 64 -19.14 42.56 -14.49
CA ALA A 64 -18.41 41.31 -14.77
C ALA A 64 -17.17 41.14 -13.88
N PHE A 65 -16.45 42.23 -13.63
CA PHE A 65 -15.30 42.21 -12.70
C PHE A 65 -15.74 41.92 -11.25
N CYS A 66 -16.81 42.54 -10.79
CA CYS A 66 -17.37 42.27 -9.46
C CYS A 66 -17.82 40.80 -9.32
N ILE A 67 -18.54 40.28 -10.28
CA ILE A 67 -18.99 38.87 -10.29
C ILE A 67 -17.79 37.93 -10.26
N GLY A 68 -16.77 38.16 -11.08
CA GLY A 68 -15.55 37.38 -11.11
C GLY A 68 -14.87 37.37 -9.74
N THR A 69 -14.68 38.57 -9.17
CA THR A 69 -13.91 38.71 -7.92
C THR A 69 -14.68 38.20 -6.69
N PHE A 70 -15.95 38.50 -6.56
CA PHE A 70 -16.73 38.23 -5.34
C PHE A 70 -17.48 36.89 -5.36
N LEU A 71 -17.81 36.36 -6.54
CA LEU A 71 -18.56 35.10 -6.65
C LEU A 71 -17.69 33.96 -7.19
N ILE A 72 -17.00 34.15 -8.31
CA ILE A 72 -16.30 33.07 -8.99
C ILE A 72 -14.98 32.72 -8.29
N TYR A 73 -14.18 33.71 -7.91
CA TYR A 73 -12.87 33.49 -7.25
C TYR A 73 -12.98 32.71 -5.94
N PRO A 74 -13.84 33.07 -4.97
CA PRO A 74 -13.99 32.31 -3.74
C PRO A 74 -14.52 30.89 -4.01
N LEU A 75 -15.39 30.70 -4.99
CA LEU A 75 -15.89 29.37 -5.37
C LEU A 75 -14.75 28.47 -5.87
N ILE A 76 -13.91 28.97 -6.77
CA ILE A 76 -12.73 28.23 -7.26
C ILE A 76 -11.80 27.89 -6.09
N ARG A 77 -11.60 28.82 -5.17
CA ARG A 77 -10.71 28.62 -4.02
C ARG A 77 -11.24 27.62 -3.00
N THR A 78 -12.55 27.56 -2.79
CA THR A 78 -13.18 26.55 -1.92
C THR A 78 -13.11 25.16 -2.53
N GLN A 79 -13.46 25.01 -3.80
CA GLN A 79 -13.34 23.73 -4.53
C GLN A 79 -11.89 23.21 -4.48
N ALA A 80 -10.94 24.10 -4.70
CA ALA A 80 -9.53 23.79 -4.64
C ALA A 80 -9.11 23.22 -3.28
N ARG A 81 -9.59 23.81 -2.18
CA ARG A 81 -9.31 23.35 -0.82
C ARG A 81 -9.97 22.00 -0.52
N GLU A 82 -11.20 21.80 -0.98
CA GLU A 82 -11.93 20.54 -0.80
C GLU A 82 -11.27 19.38 -1.54
N GLU A 83 -10.84 19.59 -2.79
CA GLU A 83 -10.06 18.58 -3.51
C GLU A 83 -8.75 18.24 -2.80
N GLY A 84 -8.06 19.23 -2.23
CA GLY A 84 -6.83 19.01 -1.44
C GLY A 84 -7.10 18.16 -0.20
N LYS A 85 -8.16 18.44 0.55
CA LYS A 85 -8.58 17.66 1.71
C LYS A 85 -8.96 16.23 1.32
N LEU A 86 -9.73 16.07 0.23
CA LEU A 86 -10.14 14.76 -0.25
C LEU A 86 -8.93 13.89 -0.62
N ARG A 87 -7.95 14.45 -1.33
CA ARG A 87 -6.70 13.74 -1.67
C ARG A 87 -5.90 13.32 -0.42
N GLN A 88 -5.82 14.20 0.57
CA GLN A 88 -5.16 13.84 1.84
C GLN A 88 -5.90 12.73 2.58
N MET A 89 -7.23 12.78 2.62
CA MET A 89 -8.04 11.73 3.23
C MET A 89 -7.89 10.39 2.49
N THR A 90 -7.95 10.37 1.17
CA THR A 90 -7.76 9.14 0.39
C THR A 90 -6.36 8.56 0.59
N ALA A 91 -5.31 9.38 0.60
CA ALA A 91 -3.95 8.93 0.88
C ALA A 91 -3.80 8.36 2.30
N SER A 92 -4.40 9.03 3.31
CA SER A 92 -4.36 8.54 4.70
C SER A 92 -5.15 7.24 4.90
N LEU A 93 -6.31 7.10 4.23
CA LEU A 93 -7.11 5.87 4.26
C LEU A 93 -6.37 4.72 3.58
N SER A 94 -5.75 4.96 2.41
CA SER A 94 -4.93 3.96 1.72
C SER A 94 -3.76 3.49 2.57
N ALA A 95 -3.03 4.41 3.21
CA ALA A 95 -1.93 4.06 4.11
C ALA A 95 -2.40 3.24 5.32
N ARG A 96 -3.53 3.63 5.94
CA ARG A 96 -4.12 2.87 7.05
C ARG A 96 -4.61 1.50 6.61
N SER A 97 -5.23 1.40 5.42
CA SER A 97 -5.68 0.11 4.86
C SER A 97 -4.50 -0.84 4.65
N GLN A 98 -3.40 -0.36 4.06
CA GLN A 98 -2.18 -1.16 3.88
C GLN A 98 -1.56 -1.60 5.22
N THR A 99 -1.54 -0.71 6.22
CA THR A 99 -1.03 -1.05 7.55
C THR A 99 -1.90 -2.11 8.22
N LEU A 100 -3.23 -1.98 8.13
CA LEU A 100 -4.17 -2.97 8.67
C LEU A 100 -4.07 -4.31 7.94
N GLU A 101 -3.93 -4.30 6.63
CA GLU A 101 -3.76 -5.49 5.80
C GLU A 101 -2.44 -6.20 6.15
N HIS A 102 -1.34 -5.46 6.26
CA HIS A 102 -0.05 -6.01 6.70
C HIS A 102 -0.15 -6.60 8.12
N ALA A 103 -0.76 -5.90 9.06
CA ALA A 103 -0.96 -6.41 10.42
C ALA A 103 -1.91 -7.63 10.47
N ALA A 104 -2.86 -7.73 9.53
CA ALA A 104 -3.77 -8.87 9.43
C ALA A 104 -3.12 -10.13 8.82
N LEU A 105 -2.02 -9.99 8.08
CA LEU A 105 -1.37 -11.07 7.33
C LEU A 105 0.02 -11.45 7.85
N THR A 106 0.54 -10.74 8.85
CA THR A 106 1.84 -11.01 9.47
C THR A 106 1.72 -11.39 10.94
N ASP A 107 2.68 -12.15 11.44
CA ASP A 107 2.87 -12.45 12.86
C ASP A 107 3.63 -11.30 13.54
N GLY A 108 3.03 -10.71 14.57
CA GLY A 108 3.57 -9.52 15.23
C GLY A 108 4.89 -9.72 15.95
N LEU A 109 5.25 -10.96 16.32
CA LEU A 109 6.52 -11.27 17.01
C LEU A 109 7.67 -11.44 16.03
N THR A 110 7.45 -12.22 14.97
CA THR A 110 8.49 -12.66 14.04
C THR A 110 8.54 -11.88 12.73
N GLY A 111 7.47 -11.10 12.43
CA GLY A 111 7.32 -10.41 11.16
C GLY A 111 7.27 -11.35 9.94
N MET A 112 7.00 -12.64 10.16
CA MET A 112 6.69 -13.62 9.11
C MET A 112 5.23 -13.50 8.69
N HIS A 113 4.85 -14.18 7.63
CA HIS A 113 3.43 -14.38 7.36
C HIS A 113 2.78 -15.15 8.51
N ASN A 114 1.53 -14.84 8.80
CA ASN A 114 0.75 -15.57 9.79
C ASN A 114 -0.05 -16.71 9.14
N ARG A 115 -0.78 -17.47 9.97
CA ARG A 115 -1.61 -18.59 9.52
C ARG A 115 -2.63 -18.20 8.46
N ARG A 116 -3.26 -17.05 8.60
CA ARG A 116 -4.27 -16.58 7.64
C ARG A 116 -3.66 -16.40 6.24
N TYR A 117 -2.53 -15.71 6.15
CA TYR A 117 -1.82 -15.56 4.89
C TYR A 117 -1.40 -16.92 4.30
N PHE A 118 -0.88 -17.81 5.15
CA PHE A 118 -0.49 -19.16 4.73
C PHE A 118 -1.65 -19.92 4.11
N ASP A 119 -2.82 -19.94 4.76
CA ASP A 119 -4.00 -20.65 4.29
C ASP A 119 -4.49 -20.08 2.94
N ASP A 120 -4.52 -18.77 2.79
CA ASP A 120 -4.95 -18.10 1.55
C ASP A 120 -3.94 -18.35 0.41
N ALA A 121 -2.65 -18.16 0.66
CA ALA A 121 -1.60 -18.35 -0.34
C ALA A 121 -1.41 -19.81 -0.77
N LEU A 122 -1.52 -20.78 0.15
CA LEU A 122 -1.48 -22.20 -0.20
C LEU A 122 -2.65 -22.56 -1.11
N ARG A 123 -3.86 -22.06 -0.84
CA ARG A 123 -5.03 -22.31 -1.70
C ARG A 123 -4.84 -21.75 -3.10
N GLU A 124 -4.30 -20.53 -3.22
CA GLU A 124 -3.99 -19.92 -4.52
C GLU A 124 -2.93 -20.73 -5.28
N TYR A 125 -1.86 -21.16 -4.60
CA TYR A 125 -0.80 -21.97 -5.21
C TYR A 125 -1.32 -23.33 -5.71
N LEU A 126 -2.18 -24.01 -4.94
CA LEU A 126 -2.77 -25.26 -5.39
C LEU A 126 -3.57 -25.08 -6.70
N GLN A 127 -4.36 -24.01 -6.80
CA GLN A 127 -5.13 -23.71 -8.02
C GLN A 127 -4.25 -23.35 -9.22
N GLU A 128 -3.18 -22.57 -8.99
CA GLU A 128 -2.27 -22.17 -10.06
C GLU A 128 -1.42 -23.34 -10.54
N PHE A 129 -0.87 -24.14 -9.62
CA PHE A 129 0.03 -25.24 -9.93
C PHE A 129 -0.68 -26.47 -10.50
N GLU A 130 -1.99 -26.61 -10.25
CA GLU A 130 -2.84 -27.56 -10.96
C GLU A 130 -2.86 -27.26 -12.46
N ARG A 131 -2.97 -25.98 -12.85
CA ARG A 131 -3.04 -25.57 -14.28
C ARG A 131 -1.74 -25.79 -15.04
N ILE A 132 -0.60 -25.65 -14.37
CA ILE A 132 0.73 -25.78 -15.00
C ILE A 132 1.37 -27.15 -14.78
N ASP A 133 0.66 -28.07 -14.13
CA ASP A 133 1.10 -29.43 -13.85
C ASP A 133 2.44 -29.53 -13.13
N ARG A 134 2.62 -28.72 -12.06
CA ARG A 134 3.86 -28.68 -11.27
C ARG A 134 3.62 -29.07 -9.82
N PRO A 135 4.61 -29.73 -9.19
CA PRO A 135 4.48 -30.15 -7.80
C PRO A 135 4.56 -28.97 -6.82
N ILE A 136 3.89 -29.11 -5.68
CA ILE A 136 4.02 -28.24 -4.52
C ILE A 136 4.45 -29.07 -3.34
N GLY A 137 5.56 -28.66 -2.68
CA GLY A 137 6.02 -29.21 -1.43
C GLY A 137 5.47 -28.40 -0.25
N LEU A 138 5.01 -29.10 0.78
CA LEU A 138 4.63 -28.53 2.08
C LEU A 138 5.54 -29.09 3.16
N MET A 139 6.07 -28.18 4.01
CA MET A 139 6.79 -28.50 5.23
C MET A 139 6.05 -27.89 6.41
N ILE A 140 5.80 -28.69 7.44
CA ILE A 140 5.36 -28.21 8.75
C ILE A 140 6.50 -28.46 9.73
N LEU A 141 6.90 -27.42 10.44
CA LEU A 141 8.00 -27.46 11.42
C LEU A 141 7.48 -27.10 12.81
N ASP A 142 8.07 -27.71 13.81
CA ASP A 142 7.79 -27.41 15.21
C ASP A 142 9.10 -27.48 16.02
N LEU A 143 9.30 -26.51 16.92
CA LEU A 143 10.50 -26.41 17.75
C LEU A 143 10.46 -27.44 18.87
N ASP A 144 11.44 -28.31 18.90
CA ASP A 144 11.53 -29.37 19.90
C ASP A 144 11.75 -28.78 21.28
N HIS A 145 10.92 -29.22 22.23
CA HIS A 145 11.01 -28.83 23.64
C HIS A 145 10.88 -27.33 23.93
N PHE A 146 10.23 -26.55 23.05
CA PHE A 146 10.10 -25.11 23.20
C PHE A 146 9.40 -24.69 24.50
N LYS A 147 8.40 -25.47 24.93
CA LYS A 147 7.76 -25.27 26.24
C LYS A 147 8.78 -25.32 27.39
N GLN A 148 9.73 -26.23 27.33
CA GLN A 148 10.82 -26.35 28.34
C GLN A 148 11.70 -25.09 28.35
N VAL A 149 11.98 -24.51 27.20
CA VAL A 149 12.69 -23.23 27.08
C VAL A 149 11.95 -22.13 27.82
N ASN A 150 10.64 -21.98 27.55
CA ASN A 150 9.79 -20.98 28.24
C ASN A 150 9.73 -21.23 29.76
N ASP A 151 9.54 -22.48 30.18
CA ASP A 151 9.43 -22.83 31.59
C ASP A 151 10.75 -22.60 32.36
N THR A 152 11.92 -22.72 31.67
CA THR A 152 13.24 -22.58 32.28
C THR A 152 13.79 -21.16 32.25
N TYR A 153 13.59 -20.46 31.13
CA TYR A 153 14.23 -19.17 30.85
C TYR A 153 13.28 -18.00 30.74
N GLY A 154 11.97 -18.27 30.79
CA GLY A 154 10.94 -17.26 30.64
C GLY A 154 10.55 -16.99 29.18
N HIS A 155 9.39 -16.34 28.99
CA HIS A 155 8.82 -16.06 27.67
C HIS A 155 9.67 -15.10 26.83
N ASP A 156 10.39 -14.18 27.46
CA ASP A 156 11.25 -13.22 26.72
C ASP A 156 12.37 -13.95 25.95
N ILE A 157 12.95 -14.99 26.56
CA ILE A 157 13.94 -15.84 25.89
C ILE A 157 13.30 -16.72 24.82
N GLY A 158 12.11 -17.25 25.09
CA GLY A 158 11.32 -17.96 24.09
C GLY A 158 10.99 -17.10 22.87
N ASP A 159 10.63 -15.85 23.07
CA ASP A 159 10.39 -14.89 21.99
C ASP A 159 11.64 -14.64 21.15
N GLU A 160 12.82 -14.57 21.77
CA GLU A 160 14.09 -14.42 21.05
C GLU A 160 14.45 -15.67 20.25
N VAL A 161 14.15 -16.86 20.79
CA VAL A 161 14.24 -18.13 20.05
C VAL A 161 13.39 -18.09 18.80
N LEU A 162 12.11 -17.69 18.93
CA LEU A 162 11.18 -17.59 17.80
C LEU A 162 11.64 -16.59 16.75
N ARG A 163 12.15 -15.41 17.14
CA ARG A 163 12.71 -14.41 16.23
C ARG A 163 13.95 -14.94 15.48
N THR A 164 14.84 -15.58 16.19
CA THR A 164 16.09 -16.15 15.62
C THR A 164 15.76 -17.24 14.61
N VAL A 165 14.86 -18.16 14.96
CA VAL A 165 14.42 -19.22 14.04
C VAL A 165 13.70 -18.62 12.82
N ALA A 166 12.82 -17.66 13.01
CA ALA A 166 12.12 -16.99 11.91
C ALA A 166 13.11 -16.32 10.93
N ALA A 167 14.11 -15.63 11.43
CA ALA A 167 15.18 -15.05 10.62
C ALA A 167 15.94 -16.14 9.83
N CYS A 168 16.34 -17.22 10.50
CA CYS A 168 17.00 -18.36 9.87
C CYS A 168 16.14 -18.98 8.74
N LEU A 169 14.85 -19.17 8.96
CA LEU A 169 13.94 -19.70 7.94
C LEU A 169 13.80 -18.77 6.74
N LYS A 170 13.69 -17.46 6.97
CA LYS A 170 13.64 -16.46 5.90
C LYS A 170 14.90 -16.46 5.04
N ASP A 171 16.07 -16.52 5.67
CA ASP A 171 17.37 -16.52 4.97
C ASP A 171 17.59 -17.78 4.13
N MET A 172 16.95 -18.90 4.52
CA MET A 172 17.06 -20.18 3.85
C MET A 172 16.07 -20.36 2.69
N THR A 173 14.99 -19.58 2.64
CA THR A 173 13.91 -19.69 1.66
C THR A 173 14.13 -18.78 0.45
N ARG A 174 13.53 -19.13 -0.68
CA ARG A 174 13.59 -18.34 -1.92
C ARG A 174 12.43 -17.34 -1.96
N TYR A 175 12.50 -16.41 -2.88
CA TYR A 175 11.47 -15.39 -3.07
C TYR A 175 10.05 -15.97 -3.32
N HIS A 176 9.96 -17.10 -4.01
CA HIS A 176 8.69 -17.77 -4.31
C HIS A 176 8.25 -18.78 -3.24
N ASP A 177 9.08 -19.06 -2.25
CA ASP A 177 8.69 -19.91 -1.14
C ASP A 177 7.84 -19.07 -0.17
N ILE A 178 6.75 -19.62 0.34
CA ILE A 178 5.96 -18.98 1.39
C ILE A 178 6.45 -19.51 2.72
N VAL A 179 6.80 -18.61 3.62
CA VAL A 179 7.24 -18.94 4.96
C VAL A 179 6.35 -18.25 5.98
N ALA A 180 5.74 -19.02 6.88
CA ALA A 180 4.77 -18.52 7.83
C ALA A 180 4.98 -19.10 9.23
N ARG A 181 4.58 -18.34 10.26
CA ARG A 181 4.38 -18.85 11.61
C ARG A 181 2.90 -19.15 11.80
N LEU A 182 2.56 -20.41 12.08
CA LEU A 182 1.17 -20.84 12.22
C LEU A 182 0.59 -20.53 13.61
N GLY A 183 1.43 -20.39 14.60
CA GLY A 183 1.11 -20.07 15.98
C GLY A 183 2.04 -20.79 16.96
N GLY A 184 2.18 -20.29 18.18
CA GLY A 184 3.08 -20.88 19.18
C GLY A 184 4.50 -21.08 18.64
N GLU A 185 4.93 -22.34 18.54
CA GLU A 185 6.23 -22.81 18.10
C GLU A 185 6.21 -23.45 16.69
N GLU A 186 5.07 -23.34 15.98
CA GLU A 186 4.85 -23.98 14.69
C GLU A 186 5.10 -23.02 13.53
N PHE A 187 5.81 -23.51 12.51
CA PHE A 187 6.11 -22.83 11.26
C PHE A 187 5.72 -23.69 10.06
N ALA A 188 5.45 -23.05 8.92
CA ALA A 188 5.20 -23.73 7.66
C ALA A 188 5.98 -23.11 6.52
N ILE A 189 6.35 -23.94 5.54
CA ILE A 189 6.97 -23.52 4.30
C ILE A 189 6.26 -24.20 3.14
N VAL A 190 5.75 -23.38 2.19
CA VAL A 190 5.28 -23.87 0.90
C VAL A 190 6.39 -23.67 -0.11
N ALA A 191 6.83 -24.74 -0.73
CA ALA A 191 7.94 -24.77 -1.68
C ALA A 191 7.44 -25.21 -3.05
N PRO A 192 7.12 -24.28 -3.95
CA PRO A 192 6.63 -24.59 -5.28
C PRO A 192 7.70 -25.22 -6.16
N ASN A 193 7.27 -26.09 -7.07
CA ASN A 193 8.12 -26.74 -8.06
C ASN A 193 9.28 -27.55 -7.45
N MET A 194 9.00 -28.25 -6.34
CA MET A 194 9.96 -29.17 -5.68
C MET A 194 9.39 -30.58 -5.59
N GLU A 195 10.12 -31.54 -6.12
CA GLU A 195 9.89 -32.97 -5.91
C GLU A 195 10.33 -33.40 -4.51
N LEU A 196 9.82 -34.55 -4.04
CA LEU A 196 10.04 -35.01 -2.67
C LEU A 196 11.52 -35.12 -2.28
N GLU A 197 12.38 -35.57 -3.18
CA GLU A 197 13.81 -35.69 -2.89
C GLU A 197 14.48 -34.30 -2.70
N VAL A 198 14.12 -33.33 -3.54
CA VAL A 198 14.62 -31.95 -3.42
C VAL A 198 14.08 -31.29 -2.17
N LEU A 199 12.79 -31.48 -1.89
CA LEU A 199 12.13 -30.99 -0.66
C LEU A 199 12.78 -31.55 0.59
N SER A 200 13.09 -32.86 0.59
CA SER A 200 13.77 -33.53 1.73
C SER A 200 15.18 -32.98 1.97
N ARG A 201 15.95 -32.77 0.91
CA ARG A 201 17.28 -32.12 1.05
C ARG A 201 17.16 -30.69 1.56
N PHE A 202 16.17 -29.94 1.10
CA PHE A 202 15.90 -28.58 1.56
C PHE A 202 15.49 -28.57 3.03
N ALA A 203 14.56 -29.43 3.44
CA ALA A 203 14.15 -29.58 4.83
C ALA A 203 15.30 -29.96 5.77
N GLU A 204 16.17 -30.90 5.35
CA GLU A 204 17.33 -31.29 6.14
C GLU A 204 18.35 -30.15 6.28
N ARG A 205 18.52 -29.32 5.25
CA ARG A 205 19.33 -28.11 5.32
C ARG A 205 18.76 -27.11 6.33
N ILE A 206 17.43 -26.88 6.31
CA ILE A 206 16.74 -26.02 7.28
C ILE A 206 16.90 -26.57 8.70
N ARG A 207 16.61 -27.86 8.91
CA ARG A 207 16.75 -28.51 10.22
C ARG A 207 18.16 -28.32 10.81
N LYS A 208 19.19 -28.54 10.01
CA LYS A 208 20.59 -28.33 10.41
C LYS A 208 20.90 -26.87 10.72
N ALA A 209 20.41 -25.95 9.90
CA ALA A 209 20.58 -24.52 10.12
C ALA A 209 19.94 -24.07 11.44
N VAL A 210 18.70 -24.50 11.72
CA VAL A 210 18.03 -24.22 13.00
C VAL A 210 18.83 -24.80 14.17
N ALA A 211 19.24 -26.07 14.09
CA ALA A 211 20.02 -26.74 15.16
C ALA A 211 21.41 -26.11 15.41
N SER A 212 21.95 -25.39 14.43
CA SER A 212 23.25 -24.70 14.57
C SER A 212 23.13 -23.27 15.10
N GLN A 213 21.90 -22.72 15.22
CA GLN A 213 21.70 -21.37 15.75
C GLN A 213 22.02 -21.35 17.25
N VAL A 214 22.94 -20.48 17.64
CA VAL A 214 23.22 -20.19 19.04
C VAL A 214 22.45 -18.92 19.42
N ILE A 215 21.43 -19.09 20.24
CA ILE A 215 20.66 -17.98 20.79
C ILE A 215 21.38 -17.49 22.03
N ALA A 216 21.88 -16.23 21.99
CA ALA A 216 22.63 -15.62 23.08
C ALA A 216 21.90 -14.34 23.54
N THR A 217 21.33 -14.35 24.74
CA THR A 217 20.62 -13.20 25.32
C THR A 217 21.07 -13.05 26.78
N GLY A 218 21.74 -11.93 27.07
CA GLY A 218 22.35 -11.73 28.38
C GLY A 218 23.39 -12.85 28.73
N ASN A 219 23.17 -13.53 29.84
CA ASN A 219 24.00 -14.63 30.28
C ASN A 219 23.54 -16.03 29.80
N VAL A 220 22.40 -16.07 29.04
CA VAL A 220 21.84 -17.32 28.54
C VAL A 220 22.40 -17.63 27.15
N ARG A 221 22.88 -18.86 26.98
CA ARG A 221 23.27 -19.42 25.68
C ARG A 221 22.58 -20.77 25.52
N LEU A 222 21.76 -20.89 24.47
CA LEU A 222 21.06 -22.15 24.20
C LEU A 222 20.97 -22.42 22.70
N THR A 223 20.67 -23.65 22.36
CA THR A 223 20.34 -24.08 21.00
C THR A 223 18.99 -24.79 21.04
N VAL A 224 18.24 -24.72 19.94
CA VAL A 224 16.98 -25.46 19.78
C VAL A 224 17.05 -26.31 18.53
N THR A 225 16.30 -27.40 18.51
CA THR A 225 16.14 -28.23 17.32
C THR A 225 14.68 -28.13 16.82
N ALA A 226 14.45 -28.61 15.61
CA ALA A 226 13.12 -28.67 15.03
C ALA A 226 12.84 -30.04 14.44
N SER A 227 11.63 -30.53 14.61
CA SER A 227 11.07 -31.65 13.89
C SER A 227 10.32 -31.16 12.67
N VAL A 228 10.38 -31.87 11.54
CA VAL A 228 9.81 -31.43 10.27
C VAL A 228 9.01 -32.57 9.64
N GLY A 229 7.76 -32.29 9.28
CA GLY A 229 6.93 -33.14 8.47
C GLY A 229 6.83 -32.63 7.04
N LEU A 230 6.93 -33.52 6.05
CA LEU A 230 6.91 -33.19 4.64
C LEU A 230 5.73 -33.84 3.94
N ALA A 231 5.15 -33.15 2.99
CA ALA A 231 4.20 -33.71 2.02
C ALA A 231 4.38 -33.06 0.65
N ILE A 232 4.20 -33.84 -0.41
CA ILE A 232 4.06 -33.33 -1.77
C ILE A 232 2.59 -33.40 -2.14
N TRP A 233 2.04 -32.34 -2.68
CA TRP A 233 0.68 -32.32 -3.19
C TRP A 233 0.51 -33.30 -4.35
N ASP A 234 -0.50 -34.16 -4.25
CA ASP A 234 -0.78 -35.19 -5.24
C ASP A 234 -1.68 -34.72 -6.40
N ARG A 235 -2.02 -33.41 -6.42
CA ARG A 235 -2.88 -32.73 -7.41
C ARG A 235 -4.36 -33.13 -7.36
N ARG A 236 -4.78 -33.91 -6.39
CA ARG A 236 -6.17 -34.39 -6.25
C ARG A 236 -6.73 -34.10 -4.84
N GLU A 237 -5.86 -34.04 -3.88
CA GLU A 237 -6.22 -33.79 -2.49
C GLU A 237 -6.53 -32.32 -2.23
N THR A 238 -7.34 -32.06 -1.20
CA THR A 238 -7.61 -30.72 -0.71
C THR A 238 -6.42 -30.15 0.03
N MET A 239 -6.44 -28.82 0.28
CA MET A 239 -5.43 -28.16 1.13
C MET A 239 -5.38 -28.81 2.52
N GLU A 240 -6.53 -29.13 3.09
CA GLU A 240 -6.70 -29.74 4.41
C GLU A 240 -6.07 -31.15 4.46
N ASP A 241 -6.21 -31.93 3.39
CA ASP A 241 -5.63 -33.27 3.31
C ASP A 241 -4.10 -33.22 3.16
N LEU A 242 -3.60 -32.31 2.33
CA LEU A 242 -2.16 -32.06 2.20
C LEU A 242 -1.55 -31.64 3.55
N TYR A 243 -2.19 -30.69 4.25
CA TYR A 243 -1.78 -30.23 5.56
C TYR A 243 -1.78 -31.40 6.58
N ARG A 244 -2.85 -32.17 6.63
CA ARG A 244 -2.98 -33.33 7.53
C ARG A 244 -1.88 -34.37 7.30
N ARG A 245 -1.48 -34.60 6.05
CA ARG A 245 -0.36 -35.50 5.74
C ARG A 245 0.97 -34.97 6.26
N ALA A 246 1.26 -33.69 6.01
CA ALA A 246 2.47 -33.07 6.52
C ALA A 246 2.52 -33.10 8.05
N ASP A 247 1.39 -32.79 8.73
CA ASP A 247 1.29 -32.83 10.18
C ASP A 247 1.46 -34.26 10.75
N ALA A 248 0.86 -35.27 10.11
CA ALA A 248 1.09 -36.67 10.49
C ALA A 248 2.58 -37.07 10.39
N ARG A 249 3.31 -36.57 9.42
CA ARG A 249 4.76 -36.76 9.29
C ARG A 249 5.53 -35.99 10.36
N LEU A 250 5.13 -34.78 10.70
CA LEU A 250 5.69 -34.04 11.82
C LEU A 250 5.53 -34.81 13.15
N TYR A 251 4.33 -35.33 13.40
CA TYR A 251 4.07 -36.14 14.56
C TYR A 251 4.97 -37.41 14.58
N GLN A 252 5.18 -38.04 13.44
CA GLN A 252 6.08 -39.18 13.30
C GLN A 252 7.54 -38.77 13.64
N ALA A 253 8.01 -37.63 13.15
CA ALA A 253 9.34 -37.09 13.46
C ALA A 253 9.51 -36.88 14.97
N LYS A 254 8.53 -36.28 15.65
CA LYS A 254 8.54 -36.10 17.12
C LYS A 254 8.58 -37.42 17.86
N ARG A 255 7.80 -38.44 17.43
CA ARG A 255 7.78 -39.78 18.06
C ARG A 255 9.07 -40.56 17.89
N GLN A 256 9.76 -40.42 16.78
CA GLN A 256 11.00 -41.12 16.45
C GLN A 256 12.24 -40.55 17.13
N GLY A 257 12.09 -39.52 17.99
CA GLY A 257 13.18 -38.95 18.79
C GLY A 257 13.56 -37.53 18.41
N ARG A 258 12.64 -36.83 17.68
CA ARG A 258 12.80 -35.39 17.33
C ARG A 258 14.03 -35.07 16.48
N ASN A 259 14.28 -33.77 16.24
CA ASN A 259 15.42 -33.27 15.48
C ASN A 259 15.63 -34.03 14.17
N ARG A 260 14.55 -34.21 13.39
CA ARG A 260 14.56 -34.97 12.12
C ARG A 260 13.47 -34.53 11.18
N ILE A 261 13.60 -34.98 9.95
CA ILE A 261 12.55 -34.87 8.95
C ILE A 261 11.83 -36.23 8.79
N CYS A 262 10.53 -36.22 8.49
CA CYS A 262 9.75 -37.35 7.99
C CYS A 262 8.97 -36.93 6.74
N ALA A 263 8.94 -37.79 5.74
CA ALA A 263 8.27 -37.57 4.45
C ALA A 263 7.22 -38.66 4.15
#